data_7e36e1fb0744008e5caca61b32394da7
#
_entry.id   7e36e1fb0744008e5caca61b32394da7
#
_cell.length_a   1.000
_cell.length_b   1.000
_cell.length_c   1.000
_cell.angle_alpha   90.00
_cell.angle_beta   90.00
_cell.angle_gamma   90.00
#
_symmetry.space_group_name_H-M   'P 1'
#
loop_
_entity.id
_entity.type
_entity.pdbx_description
1 polymer ?
#
loop_
_entity_poly.entity_id
_entity_poly.type
_entity_poly.pdbx_seq_one_letter_code
_entity_poly.pdbx_strand_id
1 'polypeptide(L)'
;MNFYKPFNLPKLMVAPNGSKRMKIDHESIPITISEICSTAKACYNSGAEAIHFHVRNNDGLHVLDSGLYKEALAELNLIVPKMHLQITTEAIGIYSPEHMRNLIYNVDTPGISIGIKEMIPSGNPTDEDIKVYKYLVEKETKIQHICYFPEELEMLSKLIKVAELPNENTWCMFTIGHYTGRKSDPNLIPMFLDSKKKNQINGDWAICAFSVEEKECIKKAINLNGNIRVGFENSIHMFDGSVALNNEAKVKEVFEYIN
;
A
#
# COMPACT_ATOMS: atom_id res chain seq x y z
N MET A 1 -15.30 -11.35 -10.27
CA MET A 1 -14.09 -12.22 -10.26
C MET A 1 -13.92 -12.82 -8.88
N ASN A 2 -13.31 -14.01 -8.77
CA ASN A 2 -12.98 -14.60 -7.47
C ASN A 2 -11.51 -14.29 -7.16
N PHE A 3 -11.27 -13.34 -6.25
CA PHE A 3 -9.95 -12.91 -5.86
C PHE A 3 -9.48 -13.59 -4.58
N TYR A 4 -8.17 -13.78 -4.45
CA TYR A 4 -7.55 -14.20 -3.20
C TYR A 4 -7.62 -13.09 -2.16
N LYS A 5 -8.17 -13.38 -0.97
CA LYS A 5 -8.31 -12.45 0.17
C LYS A 5 -7.69 -13.09 1.42
N PRO A 6 -6.45 -12.75 1.79
CA PRO A 6 -5.83 -13.29 3.00
C PRO A 6 -6.55 -12.80 4.26
N PHE A 7 -6.51 -13.59 5.33
CA PHE A 7 -7.07 -13.20 6.62
C PHE A 7 -6.18 -12.15 7.30
N ASN A 8 -4.88 -12.44 7.42
CA ASN A 8 -3.89 -11.52 7.97
C ASN A 8 -3.25 -10.67 6.87
N LEU A 9 -2.67 -9.53 7.25
CA LEU A 9 -1.86 -8.72 6.34
C LEU A 9 -0.68 -9.57 5.82
N PRO A 10 -0.45 -9.62 4.50
CA PRO A 10 0.71 -10.29 3.91
C PRO A 10 2.03 -9.81 4.52
N LYS A 11 2.94 -10.74 4.81
CA LYS A 11 4.23 -10.41 5.44
C LYS A 11 5.11 -9.55 4.53
N LEU A 12 5.09 -9.86 3.23
CA LEU A 12 5.87 -9.13 2.22
C LEU A 12 4.98 -8.73 1.05
N MET A 13 4.81 -7.42 0.87
CA MET A 13 4.09 -6.81 -0.23
C MET A 13 5.08 -6.09 -1.14
N VAL A 14 4.93 -6.22 -2.47
CA VAL A 14 5.67 -5.40 -3.42
C VAL A 14 4.86 -4.19 -3.88
N ALA A 15 5.50 -3.02 -3.92
CA ALA A 15 4.98 -1.78 -4.51
C ALA A 15 5.89 -1.36 -5.68
N PRO A 16 5.63 -1.86 -6.91
CA PRO A 16 6.64 -1.85 -7.96
C PRO A 16 6.82 -0.50 -8.67
N ASN A 17 5.87 0.42 -8.60
CA ASN A 17 5.91 1.64 -9.42
C ASN A 17 5.49 2.94 -8.71
N GLY A 18 4.47 2.93 -7.84
CA GLY A 18 3.95 4.14 -7.20
C GLY A 18 3.38 5.18 -8.17
N SER A 19 3.23 6.41 -7.71
CA SER A 19 2.62 7.52 -8.47
C SER A 19 3.63 8.45 -9.15
N LYS A 20 4.89 8.49 -8.69
CA LYS A 20 5.86 9.54 -9.04
C LYS A 20 6.98 9.08 -9.98
N ARG A 21 7.57 7.92 -9.70
CA ARG A 21 8.73 7.46 -10.46
C ARG A 21 8.37 7.02 -11.87
N MET A 22 9.30 7.25 -12.81
CA MET A 22 9.16 6.99 -14.24
C MET A 22 10.34 6.15 -14.73
N LYS A 23 10.31 5.71 -15.99
CA LYS A 23 11.42 4.98 -16.65
C LYS A 23 12.74 5.74 -16.64
N ILE A 24 12.70 7.08 -16.56
CA ILE A 24 13.91 7.90 -16.45
C ILE A 24 14.60 7.76 -15.08
N ASP A 25 13.84 7.43 -14.03
CA ASP A 25 14.40 7.20 -12.69
C ASP A 25 15.00 5.80 -12.58
N HIS A 26 14.37 4.81 -13.26
CA HIS A 26 14.87 3.45 -13.37
C HIS A 26 14.13 2.70 -14.50
N GLU A 27 14.86 2.08 -15.43
CA GLU A 27 14.30 1.43 -16.62
C GLU A 27 13.31 0.29 -16.29
N SER A 28 13.50 -0.40 -15.18
CA SER A 28 12.65 -1.52 -14.74
C SER A 28 11.39 -1.08 -13.94
N ILE A 29 11.05 0.21 -13.88
CA ILE A 29 9.78 0.66 -13.31
C ILE A 29 8.64 0.27 -14.25
N PRO A 30 7.66 -0.56 -13.81
CA PRO A 30 6.56 -0.97 -14.66
C PRO A 30 5.53 0.16 -14.80
N ILE A 31 5.24 0.54 -16.05
CA ILE A 31 4.28 1.60 -16.40
C ILE A 31 3.01 1.02 -17.02
N THR A 32 3.16 0.08 -17.97
CA THR A 32 2.02 -0.58 -18.62
C THR A 32 1.47 -1.73 -17.77
N ILE A 33 0.21 -2.11 -18.02
CA ILE A 33 -0.42 -3.26 -17.35
C ILE A 33 0.39 -4.54 -17.57
N SER A 34 0.87 -4.77 -18.79
CA SER A 34 1.72 -5.94 -19.13
C SER A 34 3.03 -5.95 -18.30
N GLU A 35 3.69 -4.80 -18.14
CA GLU A 35 4.89 -4.69 -17.30
C GLU A 35 4.57 -4.90 -15.81
N ILE A 36 3.42 -4.38 -15.31
CA ILE A 36 2.95 -4.63 -13.94
C ILE A 36 2.72 -6.13 -13.72
N CYS A 37 2.06 -6.81 -14.65
CA CYS A 37 1.80 -8.25 -14.58
C CYS A 37 3.08 -9.08 -14.60
N SER A 38 4.02 -8.75 -15.47
CA SER A 38 5.33 -9.42 -15.55
C SER A 38 6.12 -9.24 -14.25
N THR A 39 6.13 -8.03 -13.72
CA THR A 39 6.79 -7.70 -12.43
C THR A 39 6.11 -8.42 -11.27
N ALA A 40 4.77 -8.43 -11.22
CA ALA A 40 4.02 -9.14 -10.19
C ALA A 40 4.37 -10.63 -10.16
N LYS A 41 4.43 -11.29 -11.33
CA LYS A 41 4.79 -12.70 -11.44
C LYS A 41 6.22 -12.98 -10.94
N ALA A 42 7.20 -12.17 -11.32
CA ALA A 42 8.58 -12.29 -10.88
C ALA A 42 8.70 -12.12 -9.36
N CYS A 43 8.06 -11.08 -8.81
CA CYS A 43 8.05 -10.81 -7.38
C CYS A 43 7.32 -11.90 -6.57
N TYR A 44 6.21 -12.43 -7.09
CA TYR A 44 5.49 -13.55 -6.46
C TYR A 44 6.37 -14.80 -6.37
N ASN A 45 7.07 -15.15 -7.44
CA ASN A 45 8.01 -16.27 -7.44
C ASN A 45 9.20 -16.08 -6.49
N SER A 46 9.52 -14.85 -6.16
CA SER A 46 10.60 -14.46 -5.23
C SER A 46 10.14 -14.24 -3.79
N GLY A 47 8.86 -14.54 -3.48
CA GLY A 47 8.32 -14.56 -2.13
C GLY A 47 7.39 -13.42 -1.74
N ALA A 48 7.04 -12.49 -2.65
CA ALA A 48 6.01 -11.51 -2.36
C ALA A 48 4.62 -12.18 -2.28
N GLU A 49 3.88 -11.92 -1.21
CA GLU A 49 2.52 -12.47 -0.99
C GLU A 49 1.43 -11.52 -1.53
N ALA A 50 1.78 -10.24 -1.73
CA ALA A 50 0.86 -9.21 -2.19
C ALA A 50 1.56 -8.22 -3.12
N ILE A 51 0.75 -7.54 -3.94
CA ILE A 51 1.15 -6.40 -4.75
C ILE A 51 0.25 -5.20 -4.49
N HIS A 52 0.87 -4.05 -4.27
CA HIS A 52 0.26 -2.73 -4.28
C HIS A 52 0.67 -2.03 -5.57
N PHE A 53 -0.26 -1.65 -6.43
CA PHE A 53 0.10 -1.13 -7.76
C PHE A 53 -0.71 0.10 -8.16
N HIS A 54 -0.09 0.92 -9.00
CA HIS A 54 -0.68 2.11 -9.61
C HIS A 54 -0.83 1.90 -11.11
N VAL A 55 -2.00 2.19 -11.65
CA VAL A 55 -2.18 2.27 -13.10
C VAL A 55 -1.73 3.64 -13.61
N ARG A 56 -1.28 3.67 -14.85
CA ARG A 56 -0.74 4.86 -15.49
C ARG A 56 -1.45 5.11 -16.83
N ASN A 57 -1.62 6.37 -17.19
CA ASN A 57 -2.13 6.75 -18.51
C ASN A 57 -1.05 6.58 -19.60
N ASN A 58 -1.37 6.93 -20.84
CA ASN A 58 -0.44 6.80 -21.98
C ASN A 58 0.82 7.67 -21.85
N ASP A 59 0.77 8.73 -21.05
CA ASP A 59 1.93 9.59 -20.75
C ASP A 59 2.76 9.05 -19.58
N GLY A 60 2.38 7.89 -19.01
CA GLY A 60 3.00 7.28 -17.85
C GLY A 60 2.62 7.94 -16.52
N LEU A 61 1.67 8.87 -16.51
CA LEU A 61 1.23 9.56 -15.28
C LEU A 61 0.24 8.69 -14.49
N HIS A 62 0.32 8.77 -13.17
CA HIS A 62 -0.63 8.10 -12.27
C HIS A 62 -2.05 8.62 -12.48
N VAL A 63 -3.00 7.68 -12.58
CA VAL A 63 -4.43 8.00 -12.72
C VAL A 63 -5.29 7.11 -11.82
N LEU A 64 -6.38 7.68 -11.32
CA LEU A 64 -7.44 6.92 -10.64
C LEU A 64 -8.53 6.56 -11.66
N ASP A 65 -8.17 5.71 -12.64
CA ASP A 65 -9.06 5.27 -13.71
C ASP A 65 -9.63 3.87 -13.42
N SER A 66 -10.96 3.78 -13.32
CA SER A 66 -11.63 2.53 -13.00
C SER A 66 -11.55 1.47 -14.10
N GLY A 67 -11.45 1.88 -15.37
CA GLY A 67 -11.29 0.98 -16.52
C GLY A 67 -9.93 0.27 -16.47
N LEU A 68 -8.87 1.06 -16.33
CA LEU A 68 -7.49 0.54 -16.25
C LEU A 68 -7.30 -0.35 -15.00
N TYR A 69 -7.88 -0.01 -13.85
CA TYR A 69 -7.80 -0.88 -12.68
C TYR A 69 -8.55 -2.21 -12.87
N LYS A 70 -9.73 -2.20 -13.51
CA LYS A 70 -10.46 -3.44 -13.84
C LYS A 70 -9.67 -4.34 -14.78
N GLU A 71 -9.05 -3.76 -15.81
CA GLU A 71 -8.19 -4.49 -16.75
C GLU A 71 -6.98 -5.10 -16.03
N ALA A 72 -6.23 -4.28 -15.28
CA ALA A 72 -5.07 -4.75 -14.53
C ALA A 72 -5.41 -5.85 -13.51
N LEU A 73 -6.51 -5.69 -12.76
CA LEU A 73 -6.98 -6.71 -11.82
C LEU A 73 -7.36 -8.02 -12.52
N ALA A 74 -7.99 -7.95 -13.70
CA ALA A 74 -8.35 -9.14 -14.46
C ALA A 74 -7.11 -9.92 -14.92
N GLU A 75 -6.11 -9.22 -15.49
CA GLU A 75 -4.87 -9.85 -15.94
C GLU A 75 -4.04 -10.39 -14.78
N LEU A 76 -3.86 -9.61 -13.71
CA LEU A 76 -3.13 -10.05 -12.52
C LEU A 76 -3.77 -11.29 -11.88
N ASN A 77 -5.10 -11.34 -11.77
CA ASN A 77 -5.79 -12.49 -11.21
C ASN A 77 -5.60 -13.78 -12.02
N LEU A 78 -5.37 -13.68 -13.33
CA LEU A 78 -5.02 -14.84 -14.18
C LEU A 78 -3.57 -15.28 -13.98
N ILE A 79 -2.64 -14.32 -13.84
CA ILE A 79 -1.20 -14.59 -13.81
C ILE A 79 -0.71 -14.99 -12.42
N VAL A 80 -1.25 -14.37 -11.36
CA VAL A 80 -0.87 -14.59 -9.95
C VAL A 80 -2.12 -14.81 -9.06
N PRO A 81 -2.91 -15.86 -9.30
CA PRO A 81 -4.24 -16.04 -8.68
C PRO A 81 -4.21 -16.24 -7.15
N LYS A 82 -3.04 -16.46 -6.57
CA LYS A 82 -2.84 -16.61 -5.11
C LYS A 82 -2.12 -15.42 -4.48
N MET A 83 -1.81 -14.38 -5.25
CA MET A 83 -1.25 -13.14 -4.76
C MET A 83 -2.38 -12.19 -4.34
N HIS A 84 -2.27 -11.54 -3.19
CA HIS A 84 -3.23 -10.51 -2.81
C HIS A 84 -3.01 -9.24 -3.65
N LEU A 85 -4.05 -8.80 -4.35
CA LEU A 85 -4.00 -7.62 -5.23
C LEU A 85 -4.56 -6.41 -4.49
N GLN A 86 -3.81 -5.34 -4.44
CA GLN A 86 -4.21 -4.10 -3.78
C GLN A 86 -4.08 -2.91 -4.73
N ILE A 87 -5.19 -2.28 -5.07
CA ILE A 87 -5.22 -0.99 -5.76
C ILE A 87 -5.02 0.17 -4.79
N THR A 88 -4.87 1.38 -5.29
CA THR A 88 -4.71 2.59 -4.47
C THR A 88 -5.73 3.66 -4.80
N THR A 89 -6.04 4.49 -3.81
CA THR A 89 -6.74 5.76 -3.97
C THR A 89 -5.80 6.97 -3.83
N GLU A 90 -4.48 6.79 -3.91
CA GLU A 90 -3.53 7.88 -3.67
C GLU A 90 -3.88 9.13 -4.48
N ALA A 91 -4.16 10.23 -3.76
CA ALA A 91 -4.69 11.45 -4.36
C ALA A 91 -3.63 12.32 -5.03
N ILE A 92 -2.36 12.19 -4.64
CA ILE A 92 -1.19 12.99 -5.09
C ILE A 92 -1.44 14.52 -5.15
N GLY A 93 -2.43 15.01 -4.39
CA GLY A 93 -2.81 16.42 -4.36
C GLY A 93 -3.65 16.91 -5.54
N ILE A 94 -4.08 16.01 -6.45
CA ILE A 94 -4.92 16.34 -7.62
C ILE A 94 -6.31 15.70 -7.58
N TYR A 95 -6.48 14.59 -6.88
CA TYR A 95 -7.77 13.91 -6.75
C TYR A 95 -8.46 14.28 -5.44
N SER A 96 -9.75 14.60 -5.53
CA SER A 96 -10.58 14.89 -4.36
C SER A 96 -11.04 13.60 -3.66
N PRO A 97 -11.49 13.69 -2.39
CA PRO A 97 -12.14 12.55 -1.73
C PRO A 97 -13.33 11.98 -2.50
N GLU A 98 -14.09 12.83 -3.19
CA GLU A 98 -15.19 12.39 -4.05
C GLU A 98 -14.69 11.52 -5.21
N HIS A 99 -13.59 11.92 -5.88
CA HIS A 99 -13.00 11.14 -6.96
C HIS A 99 -12.51 9.77 -6.45
N MET A 100 -11.87 9.74 -5.28
CA MET A 100 -11.43 8.51 -4.63
C MET A 100 -12.62 7.59 -4.29
N ARG A 101 -13.72 8.14 -3.74
CA ARG A 101 -14.96 7.37 -3.49
C ARG A 101 -15.60 6.84 -4.77
N ASN A 102 -15.59 7.64 -5.85
CA ASN A 102 -16.08 7.20 -7.15
C ASN A 102 -15.27 6.01 -7.71
N LEU A 103 -13.94 6.02 -7.57
CA LEU A 103 -13.12 4.85 -7.92
C LEU A 103 -13.56 3.62 -7.13
N ILE A 104 -13.72 3.73 -5.81
CA ILE A 104 -14.12 2.63 -4.92
C ILE A 104 -15.45 2.01 -5.35
N TYR A 105 -16.47 2.83 -5.64
CA TYR A 105 -17.79 2.31 -6.06
C TYR A 105 -17.76 1.65 -7.44
N ASN A 106 -16.79 1.98 -8.29
CA ASN A 106 -16.71 1.49 -9.66
C ASN A 106 -15.75 0.31 -9.87
N VAL A 107 -14.92 -0.05 -8.87
CA VAL A 107 -13.93 -1.13 -9.00
C VAL A 107 -14.14 -2.19 -7.92
N ASP A 108 -14.55 -3.38 -8.33
CA ASP A 108 -14.57 -4.54 -7.44
C ASP A 108 -13.15 -5.07 -7.28
N THR A 109 -12.58 -4.95 -6.07
CA THR A 109 -11.18 -5.26 -5.77
C THR A 109 -11.04 -6.07 -4.48
N PRO A 110 -10.09 -7.03 -4.41
CA PRO A 110 -9.84 -7.77 -3.17
C PRO A 110 -9.16 -6.94 -2.10
N GLY A 111 -8.42 -5.90 -2.48
CA GLY A 111 -7.71 -5.02 -1.57
C GLY A 111 -7.58 -3.60 -2.09
N ILE A 112 -7.54 -2.66 -1.17
CA ILE A 112 -7.37 -1.24 -1.47
C ILE A 112 -6.56 -0.56 -0.38
N SER A 113 -5.68 0.37 -0.77
CA SER A 113 -5.04 1.29 0.17
C SER A 113 -5.72 2.65 0.14
N ILE A 114 -5.91 3.24 1.31
CA ILE A 114 -6.53 4.55 1.48
C ILE A 114 -5.68 5.39 2.43
N GLY A 115 -5.16 6.51 1.95
CA GLY A 115 -4.54 7.53 2.79
C GLY A 115 -5.63 8.16 3.68
N ILE A 116 -5.56 7.91 5.01
CA ILE A 116 -6.65 8.34 5.91
C ILE A 116 -6.87 9.85 5.85
N LYS A 117 -5.80 10.62 5.80
CA LYS A 117 -5.88 12.09 5.71
C LYS A 117 -6.28 12.60 4.32
N GLU A 118 -6.00 11.84 3.26
CA GLU A 118 -6.44 12.18 1.91
C GLU A 118 -7.94 11.99 1.74
N MET A 119 -8.48 10.89 2.29
CA MET A 119 -9.92 10.60 2.26
C MET A 119 -10.70 11.52 3.19
N ILE A 120 -10.17 11.85 4.39
CA ILE A 120 -10.83 12.63 5.43
C ILE A 120 -9.99 13.87 5.77
N PRO A 121 -9.86 14.84 4.86
CA PRO A 121 -8.95 15.98 5.05
C PRO A 121 -9.35 16.89 6.23
N SER A 122 -10.63 16.88 6.62
CA SER A 122 -11.14 17.62 7.78
C SER A 122 -10.72 17.03 9.13
N GLY A 123 -10.26 15.77 9.14
CA GLY A 123 -9.99 15.00 10.36
C GLY A 123 -11.23 14.42 11.05
N ASN A 124 -12.42 14.69 10.52
CA ASN A 124 -13.68 14.13 11.02
C ASN A 124 -14.42 13.46 9.87
N PRO A 125 -14.75 12.16 9.99
CA PRO A 125 -15.47 11.43 8.96
C PRO A 125 -16.84 12.06 8.67
N THR A 126 -17.17 12.20 7.40
CA THR A 126 -18.49 12.60 6.93
C THR A 126 -19.39 11.38 6.71
N ASP A 127 -20.68 11.58 6.51
CA ASP A 127 -21.62 10.50 6.16
C ASP A 127 -21.19 9.77 4.88
N GLU A 128 -20.62 10.48 3.91
CA GLU A 128 -20.13 9.89 2.66
C GLU A 128 -18.88 9.02 2.90
N ASP A 129 -18.01 9.41 3.82
CA ASP A 129 -16.86 8.60 4.22
C ASP A 129 -17.35 7.32 4.93
N ILE A 130 -18.29 7.43 5.86
CA ILE A 130 -18.88 6.29 6.55
C ILE A 130 -19.52 5.30 5.55
N LYS A 131 -20.29 5.80 4.59
CA LYS A 131 -20.94 4.98 3.55
C LYS A 131 -19.92 4.20 2.71
N VAL A 132 -18.85 4.85 2.24
CA VAL A 132 -17.86 4.17 1.39
C VAL A 132 -17.08 3.09 2.16
N TYR A 133 -16.75 3.33 3.43
CA TYR A 133 -16.08 2.32 4.23
C TYR A 133 -17.00 1.12 4.56
N LYS A 134 -18.28 1.36 4.89
CA LYS A 134 -19.28 0.28 5.05
C LYS A 134 -19.45 -0.52 3.76
N TYR A 135 -19.51 0.13 2.61
CA TYR A 135 -19.56 -0.53 1.31
C TYR A 135 -18.35 -1.46 1.09
N LEU A 136 -17.12 -1.00 1.41
CA LEU A 136 -15.91 -1.84 1.29
C LEU A 136 -15.98 -3.06 2.22
N VAL A 137 -16.48 -2.91 3.43
CA VAL A 137 -16.68 -4.03 4.38
C VAL A 137 -17.71 -5.03 3.83
N GLU A 138 -18.85 -4.57 3.32
CA GLU A 138 -19.88 -5.41 2.69
C GLU A 138 -19.34 -6.19 1.48
N LYS A 139 -18.41 -5.60 0.73
CA LYS A 139 -17.68 -6.24 -0.38
C LYS A 139 -16.55 -7.15 0.09
N GLU A 140 -16.30 -7.25 1.39
CA GLU A 140 -15.16 -7.97 1.97
C GLU A 140 -13.81 -7.51 1.40
N THR A 141 -13.72 -6.27 0.92
CA THR A 141 -12.48 -5.66 0.45
C THR A 141 -11.54 -5.43 1.63
N LYS A 142 -10.31 -5.89 1.54
CA LYS A 142 -9.28 -5.65 2.56
C LYS A 142 -8.78 -4.22 2.45
N ILE A 143 -9.00 -3.41 3.50
CA ILE A 143 -8.63 -2.00 3.51
C ILE A 143 -7.31 -1.83 4.26
N GLN A 144 -6.29 -1.29 3.59
CA GLN A 144 -5.06 -0.88 4.25
C GLN A 144 -5.04 0.64 4.41
N HIS A 145 -5.07 1.11 5.65
CA HIS A 145 -5.08 2.53 5.99
C HIS A 145 -3.65 3.06 6.02
N ILE A 146 -3.31 3.95 5.08
CA ILE A 146 -2.00 4.59 5.04
C ILE A 146 -2.01 5.78 6.01
N CYS A 147 -1.06 5.75 6.96
CA CYS A 147 -0.80 6.80 7.92
C CYS A 147 0.60 7.35 7.72
N TYR A 148 0.70 8.64 7.47
CA TYR A 148 1.97 9.36 7.28
C TYR A 148 2.55 9.89 8.59
N PHE A 149 1.71 10.02 9.62
CA PHE A 149 2.07 10.50 10.95
C PHE A 149 1.31 9.72 12.03
N PRO A 150 1.94 9.51 13.22
CA PRO A 150 1.30 8.77 14.32
C PRO A 150 -0.04 9.37 14.78
N GLU A 151 -0.24 10.69 14.65
CA GLU A 151 -1.45 11.41 15.04
C GLU A 151 -2.66 11.03 14.16
N GLU A 152 -2.43 10.57 12.93
CA GLU A 152 -3.48 10.15 12.01
C GLU A 152 -4.23 8.90 12.49
N LEU A 153 -3.63 8.12 13.39
CA LEU A 153 -4.29 6.97 14.01
C LEU A 153 -5.46 7.36 14.93
N GLU A 154 -5.49 8.60 15.43
CA GLU A 154 -6.66 9.11 16.14
C GLU A 154 -7.86 9.25 15.19
N MET A 155 -7.61 9.76 13.98
CA MET A 155 -8.63 9.88 12.93
C MET A 155 -9.14 8.50 12.50
N LEU A 156 -8.24 7.54 12.32
CA LEU A 156 -8.61 6.15 12.00
C LEU A 156 -9.45 5.53 13.12
N SER A 157 -9.11 5.74 14.37
CA SER A 157 -9.92 5.26 15.51
C SER A 157 -11.32 5.88 15.53
N LYS A 158 -11.45 7.19 15.24
CA LYS A 158 -12.77 7.83 15.08
C LYS A 158 -13.57 7.17 13.98
N LEU A 159 -12.97 6.97 12.80
CA LEU A 159 -13.62 6.31 11.66
C LEU A 159 -14.10 4.89 12.02
N ILE A 160 -13.23 4.08 12.63
CA ILE A 160 -13.57 2.70 13.06
C ILE A 160 -14.83 2.72 13.93
N LYS A 161 -14.91 3.66 14.88
CA LYS A 161 -16.06 3.77 15.81
C LYS A 161 -17.34 4.20 15.12
N VAL A 162 -17.30 5.28 14.31
CA VAL A 162 -18.52 5.84 13.70
C VAL A 162 -19.03 5.01 12.52
N ALA A 163 -18.14 4.33 11.80
CA ALA A 163 -18.51 3.45 10.71
C ALA A 163 -18.67 1.97 11.14
N GLU A 164 -18.46 1.67 12.43
CA GLU A 164 -18.59 0.33 13.01
C GLU A 164 -17.74 -0.71 12.26
N LEU A 165 -16.49 -0.32 11.91
CA LEU A 165 -15.58 -1.19 11.17
C LEU A 165 -15.04 -2.30 12.06
N PRO A 166 -14.74 -3.50 11.50
CA PRO A 166 -14.14 -4.61 12.25
C PRO A 166 -12.70 -4.26 12.64
N ASN A 167 -12.52 -3.87 13.90
CA ASN A 167 -11.25 -3.36 14.44
C ASN A 167 -10.12 -4.39 14.40
N GLU A 168 -10.42 -5.68 14.62
CA GLU A 168 -9.46 -6.78 14.61
C GLU A 168 -8.84 -7.01 13.23
N ASN A 169 -9.53 -6.62 12.17
CA ASN A 169 -9.12 -6.78 10.78
C ASN A 169 -8.63 -5.46 10.15
N THR A 170 -8.36 -4.44 10.97
CA THR A 170 -7.84 -3.16 10.50
C THR A 170 -6.37 -3.31 10.11
N TRP A 171 -6.05 -3.08 8.83
CA TRP A 171 -4.68 -3.06 8.36
C TRP A 171 -4.15 -1.64 8.33
N CYS A 172 -3.00 -1.40 8.97
CA CYS A 172 -2.33 -0.12 8.95
C CYS A 172 -1.05 -0.18 8.12
N MET A 173 -0.78 0.86 7.34
CA MET A 173 0.51 1.09 6.70
C MET A 173 1.14 2.34 7.31
N PHE A 174 2.26 2.19 8.00
CA PHE A 174 3.04 3.31 8.54
C PHE A 174 4.06 3.75 7.50
N THR A 175 3.92 4.96 7.00
CA THR A 175 4.80 5.51 5.98
C THR A 175 5.98 6.21 6.66
N ILE A 176 7.14 5.55 6.62
CA ILE A 176 8.37 6.03 7.24
C ILE A 176 9.20 6.78 6.21
N GLY A 177 9.27 8.11 6.34
CA GLY A 177 9.86 8.97 5.31
C GLY A 177 8.86 9.38 4.24
N HIS A 178 9.33 10.04 3.19
CA HIS A 178 8.50 10.45 2.06
C HIS A 178 9.38 10.89 0.88
N TYR A 179 8.91 10.72 -0.36
CA TYR A 179 9.64 11.16 -1.56
C TYR A 179 9.76 12.69 -1.70
N THR A 180 9.10 13.48 -0.87
CA THR A 180 9.31 14.95 -0.79
C THR A 180 10.51 15.37 0.06
N GLY A 181 11.34 14.41 0.51
CA GLY A 181 12.58 14.68 1.24
C GLY A 181 12.54 14.42 2.75
N ARG A 182 11.38 13.99 3.31
CA ARG A 182 11.36 13.50 4.69
C ARG A 182 12.15 12.19 4.77
N LYS A 183 13.23 12.19 5.56
CA LYS A 183 14.08 11.01 5.76
C LYS A 183 13.32 9.90 6.48
N SER A 184 13.68 8.66 6.18
CA SER A 184 13.18 7.50 6.89
C SER A 184 13.95 7.31 8.20
N ASP A 185 13.23 7.44 9.31
CA ASP A 185 13.78 7.25 10.66
C ASP A 185 13.10 6.05 11.32
N PRO A 186 13.83 4.95 11.61
CA PRO A 186 13.27 3.76 12.26
C PRO A 186 12.71 4.04 13.65
N ASN A 187 13.08 5.16 14.30
CA ASN A 187 12.55 5.55 15.60
C ASN A 187 11.09 6.04 15.54
N LEU A 188 10.57 6.35 14.35
CA LEU A 188 9.15 6.65 14.17
C LEU A 188 8.25 5.42 14.34
N ILE A 189 8.76 4.20 14.11
CA ILE A 189 7.96 2.97 14.20
C ILE A 189 7.39 2.76 15.61
N PRO A 190 8.18 2.84 16.70
CA PRO A 190 7.61 2.79 18.06
C PRO A 190 6.56 3.87 18.33
N MET A 191 6.74 5.09 17.81
CA MET A 191 5.76 6.17 17.98
C MET A 191 4.40 5.84 17.32
N PHE A 192 4.41 5.23 16.14
CA PHE A 192 3.20 4.71 15.50
C PHE A 192 2.55 3.61 16.33
N LEU A 193 3.35 2.68 16.88
CA LEU A 193 2.84 1.59 17.70
C LEU A 193 2.22 2.10 19.02
N ASP A 194 2.85 3.07 19.67
CA ASP A 194 2.31 3.72 20.87
C ASP A 194 0.99 4.43 20.57
N SER A 195 0.93 5.16 19.44
CA SER A 195 -0.30 5.79 19.00
C SER A 195 -1.39 4.77 18.64
N LYS A 196 -1.03 3.66 17.95
CA LYS A 196 -1.94 2.54 17.63
C LYS A 196 -2.54 1.96 18.91
N LYS A 197 -1.72 1.69 19.91
CA LYS A 197 -2.14 1.19 21.22
C LYS A 197 -3.02 2.19 21.96
N LYS A 198 -2.63 3.46 22.04
CA LYS A 198 -3.40 4.55 22.67
C LYS A 198 -4.80 4.68 22.07
N ASN A 199 -4.91 4.53 20.75
CA ASN A 199 -6.16 4.65 20.01
C ASN A 199 -6.94 3.33 19.89
N GLN A 200 -6.49 2.26 20.55
CA GLN A 200 -7.14 0.95 20.62
C GLN A 200 -7.41 0.33 19.23
N ILE A 201 -6.48 0.48 18.32
CA ILE A 201 -6.54 -0.16 16.99
C ILE A 201 -5.88 -1.53 17.09
N ASN A 202 -6.62 -2.62 16.81
CA ASN A 202 -6.17 -3.98 17.11
C ASN A 202 -5.54 -4.72 15.93
N GLY A 203 -5.86 -4.40 14.69
CA GLY A 203 -5.41 -5.14 13.51
C GLY A 203 -3.92 -5.09 13.23
N ASP A 204 -3.53 -5.72 12.14
CA ASP A 204 -2.15 -5.85 11.68
C ASP A 204 -1.57 -4.52 11.18
N TRP A 205 -0.24 -4.44 11.14
CA TRP A 205 0.47 -3.28 10.64
C TRP A 205 1.66 -3.66 9.75
N ALA A 206 1.96 -2.78 8.83
CA ALA A 206 3.12 -2.86 7.96
C ALA A 206 3.82 -1.50 7.90
N ILE A 207 5.05 -1.51 7.39
CA ILE A 207 5.75 -0.27 7.02
C ILE A 207 6.03 -0.23 5.52
N CYS A 208 6.17 0.98 4.99
CA CYS A 208 7.04 1.26 3.85
C CYS A 208 8.01 2.39 4.24
N ALA A 209 9.23 2.32 3.71
CA ALA A 209 10.27 3.30 4.01
C ALA A 209 10.99 3.71 2.73
N PHE A 210 11.54 4.92 2.70
CA PHE A 210 12.05 5.54 1.50
C PHE A 210 13.57 5.60 1.48
N SER A 211 14.13 5.59 0.27
CA SER A 211 15.58 5.79 0.05
C SER A 211 16.46 4.69 0.63
N VAL A 212 17.73 4.98 0.86
CA VAL A 212 18.72 4.03 1.37
C VAL A 212 18.50 3.66 2.84
N GLU A 213 17.78 4.47 3.59
CA GLU A 213 17.43 4.23 4.99
C GLU A 213 16.34 3.15 5.16
N GLU A 214 15.73 2.68 4.08
CA GLU A 214 14.69 1.62 4.07
C GLU A 214 15.14 0.38 4.85
N LYS A 215 16.38 -0.06 4.68
CA LYS A 215 16.97 -1.23 5.36
C LYS A 215 16.80 -1.21 6.88
N GLU A 216 17.18 -0.11 7.53
CA GLU A 216 17.12 -0.03 8.99
C GLU A 216 15.68 0.04 9.51
N CYS A 217 14.77 0.63 8.73
CA CYS A 217 13.34 0.61 9.01
C CYS A 217 12.76 -0.80 8.89
N ILE A 218 13.13 -1.56 7.87
CA ILE A 218 12.71 -2.95 7.67
C ILE A 218 13.17 -3.82 8.85
N LYS A 219 14.46 -3.76 9.21
CA LYS A 219 15.00 -4.50 10.35
C LYS A 219 14.24 -4.18 11.66
N LYS A 220 13.98 -2.90 11.89
CA LYS A 220 13.25 -2.47 13.09
C LYS A 220 11.82 -2.99 13.08
N ALA A 221 11.14 -2.97 11.95
CA ALA A 221 9.76 -3.46 11.83
C ALA A 221 9.69 -4.97 12.07
N ILE A 222 10.59 -5.76 11.48
CA ILE A 222 10.66 -7.22 11.68
C ILE A 222 10.87 -7.56 13.16
N ASN A 223 11.79 -6.87 13.83
CA ASN A 223 12.07 -7.06 15.27
C ASN A 223 10.86 -6.72 16.17
N LEU A 224 9.90 -5.96 15.64
CA LEU A 224 8.65 -5.58 16.32
C LEU A 224 7.42 -6.34 15.76
N ASN A 225 7.64 -7.43 15.01
CA ASN A 225 6.61 -8.25 14.38
C ASN A 225 5.72 -7.48 13.39
N GLY A 226 6.28 -6.50 12.69
CA GLY A 226 5.59 -5.78 11.61
C GLY A 226 5.76 -6.46 10.26
N ASN A 227 4.81 -6.20 9.35
CA ASN A 227 4.87 -6.61 7.96
C ASN A 227 5.54 -5.53 7.10
N ILE A 228 5.95 -5.89 5.89
CA ILE A 228 6.83 -5.07 5.07
C ILE A 228 6.24 -4.83 3.69
N ARG A 229 6.29 -3.59 3.21
CA ARG A 229 6.06 -3.24 1.82
C ARG A 229 7.33 -2.62 1.22
N VAL A 230 7.86 -3.23 0.16
CA VAL A 230 9.07 -2.78 -0.55
C VAL A 230 8.81 -2.65 -2.04
N GLY A 231 9.71 -1.99 -2.73
CA GLY A 231 9.67 -1.87 -4.19
C GLY A 231 10.04 -0.47 -4.66
N PHE A 232 10.06 -0.31 -5.97
CA PHE A 232 10.53 0.91 -6.62
C PHE A 232 9.64 2.14 -6.37
N GLU A 233 8.45 1.95 -5.88
CA GLU A 233 7.65 3.07 -5.34
C GLU A 233 8.39 3.77 -4.20
N ASN A 234 9.00 3.01 -3.29
CA ASN A 234 9.58 3.53 -2.07
C ASN A 234 11.10 3.72 -2.17
N SER A 235 11.83 2.70 -2.65
CA SER A 235 13.29 2.72 -2.80
C SER A 235 13.74 1.89 -3.98
N ILE A 236 14.70 2.42 -4.75
CA ILE A 236 15.38 1.67 -5.83
C ILE A 236 16.69 1.03 -5.35
N HIS A 237 17.03 1.13 -4.05
CA HIS A 237 18.30 0.65 -3.52
C HIS A 237 18.17 -0.70 -2.82
N MET A 238 19.22 -1.51 -2.94
CA MET A 238 19.43 -2.73 -2.17
C MET A 238 19.94 -2.40 -0.75
N PHE A 239 20.04 -3.39 0.11
CA PHE A 239 20.51 -3.22 1.49
C PHE A 239 21.99 -2.78 1.60
N ASP A 240 22.79 -3.01 0.58
CA ASP A 240 24.18 -2.53 0.50
C ASP A 240 24.29 -1.10 -0.06
N GLY A 241 23.17 -0.50 -0.44
CA GLY A 241 23.10 0.85 -1.02
C GLY A 241 23.26 0.89 -2.54
N SER A 242 23.55 -0.23 -3.19
CA SER A 242 23.58 -0.32 -4.65
C SER A 242 22.17 -0.14 -5.25
N VAL A 243 22.09 0.26 -6.51
CA VAL A 243 20.80 0.31 -7.23
C VAL A 243 20.39 -1.12 -7.58
N ALA A 244 19.16 -1.47 -7.21
CA ALA A 244 18.57 -2.77 -7.50
C ALA A 244 18.38 -2.97 -9.00
N LEU A 245 18.60 -4.18 -9.50
CA LEU A 245 18.35 -4.50 -10.91
C LEU A 245 16.87 -4.32 -11.31
N ASN A 246 15.97 -4.75 -10.42
CA ASN A 246 14.52 -4.68 -10.61
C ASN A 246 13.79 -4.89 -9.27
N ASN A 247 12.47 -4.86 -9.28
CA ASN A 247 11.65 -5.12 -8.08
C ASN A 247 11.80 -6.54 -7.54
N GLU A 248 12.02 -7.53 -8.42
CA GLU A 248 12.24 -8.92 -8.03
C GLU A 248 13.48 -9.06 -7.14
N ALA A 249 14.60 -8.43 -7.51
CA ALA A 249 15.83 -8.44 -6.72
C ALA A 249 15.62 -7.88 -5.30
N LYS A 250 14.87 -6.78 -5.18
CA LYS A 250 14.51 -6.22 -3.87
C LYS A 250 13.64 -7.16 -3.03
N VAL A 251 12.62 -7.75 -3.65
CA VAL A 251 11.74 -8.72 -2.97
C VAL A 251 12.55 -9.90 -2.48
N LYS A 252 13.44 -10.45 -3.31
CA LYS A 252 14.27 -11.59 -2.97
C LYS A 252 15.18 -11.27 -1.78
N GLU A 253 15.87 -10.13 -1.79
CA GLU A 253 16.75 -9.70 -0.69
C GLU A 253 15.98 -9.63 0.64
N VAL A 254 14.79 -9.02 0.63
CA VAL A 254 13.98 -8.89 1.85
C VAL A 254 13.39 -10.23 2.26
N PHE A 255 12.95 -11.07 1.31
CA PHE A 255 12.45 -12.40 1.58
C PHE A 255 13.50 -13.29 2.25
N GLU A 256 14.75 -13.27 1.75
CA GLU A 256 15.88 -13.98 2.36
C GLU A 256 16.24 -13.44 3.75
N TYR A 257 15.99 -12.17 4.01
CA TYR A 257 16.27 -11.56 5.31
C TYR A 257 15.20 -11.90 6.38
N ILE A 258 13.93 -12.11 5.99
CA ILE A 258 12.83 -12.37 6.94
C ILE A 258 12.62 -13.87 7.22
N ASN A 259 13.26 -14.78 6.48
CA ASN A 259 13.19 -16.23 6.62
C ASN A 259 14.54 -16.84 6.99
#